data_98f213ebef6421796ee18ec24b919e8d
#
_entry.id   98f213ebef6421796ee18ec24b919e8d
#
_cell.length_a   1.000
_cell.length_b   1.000
_cell.length_c   1.000
_cell.angle_alpha   90.00
_cell.angle_beta   90.00
_cell.angle_gamma   90.00
#
_symmetry.space_group_name_H-M   'P 1'
#
loop_
_entity.id
_entity.type
_entity.pdbx_description
1 polymer ?
#
loop_
_entity_poly.entity_id
_entity_poly.type
_entity_poly.pdbx_seq_one_letter_code
_entity_poly.pdbx_strand_id
1 'polypeptide(L)'
;MDSTAYNHGTMSRVSTRIGIASSVAAAVLSVQAGAHTPIAQTNSSVWSGVYASAQADRGKAAYARHCSRCHGDDPANSRNPLSGDRFAEHWESRTLADLFHRIRDTMPPTEALTVGEADKLDVLAYLLQRNGFPEGNTELPSDADALATIQITGKSGPIPAQTGTLVRTVGCLELRDDRAWQLTSATEPERTALDSASKASSSQSSPRSGARTIVLLNPFPSPTAHRGQRIAATGFLVRRADGDAVNVVSLEMLEPSCSP
;
A
#
# COMPACT_ATOMS: atom_id res chain seq x y z
N MET A 1 46.68 -9.73 -71.63
CA MET A 1 46.45 -8.86 -72.80
C MET A 1 45.98 -7.56 -72.23
N ASP A 2 46.94 -6.80 -72.06
CA ASP A 2 47.28 -5.49 -72.64
C ASP A 2 46.43 -4.37 -72.05
N SER A 3 47.03 -3.50 -71.47
CA SER A 3 48.10 -2.49 -71.66
C SER A 3 47.52 -1.10 -71.57
N THR A 4 48.15 -0.35 -70.69
CA THR A 4 48.66 1.03 -70.81
C THR A 4 47.72 2.15 -71.28
N ALA A 5 47.71 3.30 -70.61
CA ALA A 5 48.71 4.40 -70.66
C ALA A 5 48.26 5.54 -69.72
N TYR A 6 49.03 5.97 -68.83
CA TYR A 6 49.91 7.13 -68.65
C TYR A 6 49.51 8.39 -69.44
N ASN A 7 49.13 9.46 -68.70
CA ASN A 7 49.54 10.78 -69.17
C ASN A 7 49.72 11.80 -67.99
N HIS A 8 50.93 12.42 -68.02
CA HIS A 8 51.37 13.51 -67.19
C HIS A 8 50.78 14.85 -67.67
N GLY A 9 50.55 15.76 -66.75
CA GLY A 9 50.23 17.15 -67.07
C GLY A 9 50.34 18.05 -65.83
N THR A 10 51.52 18.46 -65.57
CA THR A 10 52.13 19.74 -65.20
C THR A 10 51.31 20.82 -64.46
N MET A 11 51.86 21.16 -63.30
CA MET A 11 51.98 22.40 -62.52
C MET A 11 51.22 23.65 -62.95
N SER A 12 50.46 24.23 -62.01
CA SER A 12 50.54 25.69 -61.79
C SER A 12 50.24 26.05 -60.35
N ARG A 13 51.21 26.76 -59.75
CA ARG A 13 51.13 27.30 -58.39
C ARG A 13 50.39 28.64 -58.44
N VAL A 14 49.38 28.80 -57.64
CA VAL A 14 48.88 30.12 -57.21
C VAL A 14 48.76 30.14 -55.72
N SER A 15 49.63 30.89 -55.09
CA SER A 15 49.58 31.20 -53.66
C SER A 15 48.56 32.32 -53.43
N THR A 16 47.53 32.06 -52.71
CA THR A 16 46.71 33.12 -52.12
C THR A 16 46.58 32.85 -50.62
N ARG A 17 47.22 33.70 -49.82
CA ARG A 17 47.12 33.76 -48.39
C ARG A 17 45.78 34.38 -48.04
N ILE A 18 44.89 33.65 -47.37
CA ILE A 18 43.71 34.19 -46.71
C ILE A 18 43.72 33.70 -45.27
N GLY A 19 43.62 34.63 -44.37
CA GLY A 19 43.79 34.45 -42.95
C GLY A 19 42.65 33.58 -42.36
N ILE A 20 43.03 32.67 -41.49
CA ILE A 20 42.13 31.83 -40.70
C ILE A 20 41.82 32.62 -39.43
N ALA A 21 40.60 33.17 -39.37
CA ALA A 21 40.02 33.59 -38.12
C ALA A 21 39.38 32.32 -37.46
N SER A 22 40.07 31.77 -36.47
CA SER A 22 39.56 30.66 -35.68
C SER A 22 38.49 31.17 -34.73
N SER A 23 37.22 30.99 -35.10
CA SER A 23 36.10 31.12 -34.20
C SER A 23 35.88 29.78 -33.51
N VAL A 24 36.38 29.64 -32.27
CA VAL A 24 36.03 28.50 -31.40
C VAL A 24 34.62 28.73 -30.88
N ALA A 25 33.65 28.11 -31.47
CA ALA A 25 32.31 28.02 -30.93
C ALA A 25 32.32 26.97 -29.82
N ALA A 26 32.35 27.40 -28.58
CA ALA A 26 32.13 26.54 -27.40
C ALA A 26 30.66 26.18 -27.37
N ALA A 27 30.33 24.96 -27.77
CA ALA A 27 28.99 24.37 -27.56
C ALA A 27 28.81 24.02 -26.07
N VAL A 28 28.14 24.88 -25.33
CA VAL A 28 27.69 24.59 -23.95
C VAL A 28 26.56 23.59 -24.04
N LEU A 29 26.86 22.32 -23.80
CA LEU A 29 25.81 21.30 -23.55
C LEU A 29 25.18 21.60 -22.20
N SER A 30 24.02 22.25 -22.21
CA SER A 30 23.16 22.38 -21.04
C SER A 30 22.53 21.03 -20.76
N VAL A 31 23.13 20.27 -19.83
CA VAL A 31 22.46 19.11 -19.27
C VAL A 31 21.31 19.63 -18.41
N GLN A 32 20.09 19.62 -18.93
CA GLN A 32 18.90 19.84 -18.15
C GLN A 32 18.71 18.60 -17.28
N ALA A 33 19.13 18.66 -16.03
CA ALA A 33 18.74 17.73 -15.01
C ALA A 33 17.21 17.88 -14.83
N GLY A 34 16.44 17.01 -15.46
CA GLY A 34 15.02 16.89 -15.24
C GLY A 34 14.80 16.61 -13.75
N ALA A 35 14.34 17.60 -13.01
CA ALA A 35 13.86 17.40 -11.66
C ALA A 35 12.67 16.44 -11.72
N HIS A 36 12.93 15.16 -11.46
CA HIS A 36 11.86 14.19 -11.19
C HIS A 36 11.29 14.61 -9.83
N THR A 37 10.26 15.44 -9.87
CA THR A 37 9.41 15.63 -8.70
C THR A 37 8.82 14.25 -8.39
N PRO A 38 9.05 13.68 -7.20
CA PRO A 38 8.34 12.47 -6.81
C PRO A 38 6.86 12.83 -6.81
N ILE A 39 6.10 12.20 -7.71
CA ILE A 39 4.64 12.24 -7.66
C ILE A 39 4.32 11.55 -6.35
N ALA A 40 3.88 12.32 -5.35
CA ALA A 40 3.33 11.76 -4.13
C ALA A 40 2.20 10.82 -4.57
N GLN A 41 2.38 9.52 -4.38
CA GLN A 41 1.32 8.54 -4.61
C GLN A 41 0.24 8.85 -3.59
N THR A 42 -0.81 9.55 -4.03
CA THR A 42 -1.99 9.74 -3.22
C THR A 42 -2.68 8.39 -3.14
N ASN A 43 -2.56 7.73 -1.98
CA ASN A 43 -3.30 6.52 -1.71
C ASN A 43 -4.78 6.84 -1.88
N SER A 44 -5.40 6.27 -2.89
CA SER A 44 -6.83 6.36 -3.09
C SER A 44 -7.54 5.33 -2.21
N SER A 45 -8.82 5.52 -1.98
CA SER A 45 -9.62 4.54 -1.25
C SER A 45 -10.70 3.96 -2.15
N VAL A 46 -11.25 2.82 -1.78
CA VAL A 46 -12.39 2.21 -2.47
C VAL A 46 -13.61 3.13 -2.55
N TRP A 47 -13.66 4.22 -1.76
CA TRP A 47 -14.72 5.22 -1.80
C TRP A 47 -14.53 6.28 -2.90
N SER A 48 -13.41 6.22 -3.63
CA SER A 48 -13.11 7.18 -4.71
C SER A 48 -13.69 6.79 -6.08
N GLY A 49 -14.57 5.78 -6.15
CA GLY A 49 -15.14 5.32 -7.41
C GLY A 49 -14.09 4.67 -8.32
N VAL A 50 -13.49 3.58 -7.84
CA VAL A 50 -12.30 2.97 -8.45
C VAL A 50 -12.62 1.89 -9.48
N TYR A 51 -13.89 1.55 -9.71
CA TYR A 51 -14.34 0.57 -10.69
C TYR A 51 -15.52 1.12 -11.50
N ALA A 52 -15.71 0.63 -12.72
CA ALA A 52 -16.86 0.99 -13.56
C ALA A 52 -18.03 0.01 -13.35
N SER A 53 -19.27 0.51 -13.46
CA SER A 53 -20.47 -0.32 -13.38
C SER A 53 -20.45 -1.48 -14.37
N ALA A 54 -20.09 -1.23 -15.63
CA ALA A 54 -19.99 -2.26 -16.66
C ALA A 54 -18.99 -3.37 -16.29
N GLN A 55 -17.91 -3.05 -15.59
CA GLN A 55 -16.97 -4.04 -15.08
C GLN A 55 -17.61 -4.90 -13.99
N ALA A 56 -18.34 -4.30 -13.06
CA ALA A 56 -19.08 -5.04 -12.02
C ALA A 56 -20.16 -5.97 -12.61
N ASP A 57 -20.83 -5.56 -13.69
CA ASP A 57 -21.82 -6.38 -14.38
C ASP A 57 -21.17 -7.62 -15.02
N ARG A 58 -20.02 -7.48 -15.69
CA ARG A 58 -19.24 -8.63 -16.18
C ARG A 58 -18.80 -9.51 -15.02
N GLY A 59 -18.36 -8.89 -13.92
CA GLY A 59 -17.97 -9.56 -12.70
C GLY A 59 -19.08 -10.38 -12.06
N LYS A 60 -20.32 -9.88 -12.06
CA LYS A 60 -21.51 -10.63 -11.61
C LYS A 60 -21.69 -11.90 -12.43
N ALA A 61 -21.54 -11.82 -13.75
CA ALA A 61 -21.67 -12.99 -14.62
C ALA A 61 -20.52 -13.98 -14.40
N ALA A 62 -19.29 -13.51 -14.21
CA ALA A 62 -18.13 -14.36 -13.88
C ALA A 62 -18.28 -15.01 -12.49
N TYR A 63 -18.74 -14.25 -11.50
CA TYR A 63 -19.04 -14.75 -10.15
C TYR A 63 -20.06 -15.90 -10.18
N ALA A 64 -21.15 -15.74 -10.90
CA ALA A 64 -22.16 -16.78 -11.03
C ALA A 64 -21.61 -18.09 -11.61
N ARG A 65 -20.65 -17.99 -12.57
CA ARG A 65 -20.04 -19.18 -13.19
C ARG A 65 -19.01 -19.86 -12.30
N HIS A 66 -18.19 -19.10 -11.56
CA HIS A 66 -16.96 -19.63 -10.95
C HIS A 66 -16.95 -19.58 -9.42
N CYS A 67 -17.77 -18.74 -8.79
CA CYS A 67 -17.69 -18.45 -7.36
C CYS A 67 -18.94 -18.87 -6.58
N SER A 68 -20.13 -18.79 -7.20
CA SER A 68 -21.41 -18.98 -6.52
C SER A 68 -21.59 -20.36 -5.90
N ARG A 69 -20.98 -21.39 -6.48
CA ARG A 69 -21.03 -22.76 -5.95
C ARG A 69 -20.57 -22.86 -4.48
N CYS A 70 -19.58 -22.05 -4.09
CA CYS A 70 -19.03 -22.06 -2.74
C CYS A 70 -19.46 -20.85 -1.90
N HIS A 71 -19.66 -19.70 -2.57
CA HIS A 71 -19.97 -18.42 -1.92
C HIS A 71 -21.44 -18.02 -2.03
N GLY A 72 -22.31 -18.91 -2.55
CA GLY A 72 -23.73 -18.64 -2.75
C GLY A 72 -24.01 -17.70 -3.92
N ASP A 73 -25.26 -17.65 -4.36
CA ASP A 73 -25.67 -16.74 -5.46
C ASP A 73 -25.63 -15.27 -5.03
N ASP A 74 -25.83 -15.01 -3.75
CA ASP A 74 -25.63 -13.71 -3.13
C ASP A 74 -24.37 -13.76 -2.25
N PRO A 75 -23.33 -12.95 -2.55
CA PRO A 75 -22.12 -12.88 -1.74
C PRO A 75 -22.34 -12.55 -0.26
N ALA A 76 -23.49 -11.97 0.12
CA ALA A 76 -23.81 -11.64 1.50
C ALA A 76 -24.37 -12.82 2.28
N ASN A 77 -25.10 -13.72 1.62
CA ASN A 77 -25.94 -14.74 2.26
C ASN A 77 -25.37 -16.16 2.09
N SER A 78 -24.12 -16.36 2.47
CA SER A 78 -23.45 -17.65 2.38
C SER A 78 -22.73 -18.01 3.68
N ARG A 79 -22.30 -19.28 3.78
CA ARG A 79 -21.42 -19.71 4.88
C ARG A 79 -20.05 -19.02 4.87
N ASN A 80 -19.61 -18.58 3.69
CA ASN A 80 -18.37 -17.85 3.46
C ASN A 80 -18.70 -16.51 2.79
N PRO A 81 -19.28 -15.55 3.52
CA PRO A 81 -19.75 -14.30 2.94
C PRO A 81 -18.57 -13.46 2.43
N LEU A 82 -18.78 -12.84 1.26
CA LEU A 82 -17.83 -11.95 0.60
C LEU A 82 -18.32 -10.50 0.63
N SER A 83 -19.34 -10.20 1.45
CA SER A 83 -19.79 -8.82 1.67
C SER A 83 -20.30 -8.63 3.10
N GLY A 84 -20.51 -7.35 3.47
CA GLY A 84 -20.94 -6.95 4.81
C GLY A 84 -19.83 -6.95 5.84
N ASP A 85 -20.20 -7.10 7.12
CA ASP A 85 -19.27 -6.94 8.24
C ASP A 85 -18.06 -7.88 8.16
N ARG A 86 -18.26 -9.13 7.74
CA ARG A 86 -17.17 -10.09 7.59
C ARG A 86 -16.16 -9.71 6.51
N PHE A 87 -16.63 -9.11 5.43
CA PHE A 87 -15.74 -8.55 4.42
C PHE A 87 -14.91 -7.40 5.01
N ALA A 88 -15.59 -6.48 5.69
CA ALA A 88 -14.95 -5.34 6.33
C ALA A 88 -13.91 -5.79 7.38
N GLU A 89 -14.29 -6.71 8.28
CA GLU A 89 -13.38 -7.25 9.31
C GLU A 89 -12.10 -7.86 8.73
N HIS A 90 -12.21 -8.51 7.56
CA HIS A 90 -11.08 -9.23 6.97
C HIS A 90 -10.21 -8.35 6.06
N TRP A 91 -10.83 -7.43 5.32
CA TRP A 91 -10.15 -6.69 4.26
C TRP A 91 -9.85 -5.24 4.58
N GLU A 92 -10.45 -4.68 5.62
CA GLU A 92 -10.15 -3.32 6.02
C GLU A 92 -8.68 -3.11 6.36
N SER A 93 -8.17 -1.93 6.00
CA SER A 93 -6.74 -1.56 6.10
C SER A 93 -5.80 -2.37 5.21
N ARG A 94 -6.35 -3.18 4.29
CA ARG A 94 -5.61 -3.87 3.22
C ARG A 94 -5.80 -3.13 1.91
N THR A 95 -4.99 -3.49 0.93
CA THR A 95 -5.09 -2.94 -0.42
C THR A 95 -5.99 -3.78 -1.32
N LEU A 96 -6.43 -3.19 -2.45
CA LEU A 96 -7.10 -3.99 -3.48
C LEU A 96 -6.16 -5.03 -4.10
N ALA A 97 -4.84 -4.79 -4.11
CA ALA A 97 -3.87 -5.79 -4.54
C ALA A 97 -3.91 -7.03 -3.65
N ASP A 98 -3.99 -6.88 -2.31
CA ASP A 98 -4.07 -8.02 -1.38
C ASP A 98 -5.32 -8.87 -1.65
N LEU A 99 -6.47 -8.20 -1.83
CA LEU A 99 -7.73 -8.89 -2.15
C LEU A 99 -7.67 -9.56 -3.53
N PHE A 100 -7.13 -8.88 -4.53
CA PHE A 100 -6.97 -9.42 -5.86
C PHE A 100 -6.04 -10.63 -5.89
N HIS A 101 -4.89 -10.57 -5.22
CA HIS A 101 -3.99 -11.71 -5.07
C HIS A 101 -4.69 -12.90 -4.43
N ARG A 102 -5.50 -12.67 -3.40
CA ARG A 102 -6.29 -13.76 -2.79
C ARG A 102 -7.24 -14.41 -3.79
N ILE A 103 -7.95 -13.61 -4.59
CA ILE A 103 -8.86 -14.12 -5.63
C ILE A 103 -8.05 -14.83 -6.73
N ARG A 104 -7.02 -14.18 -7.24
CA ARG A 104 -6.23 -14.65 -8.37
C ARG A 104 -5.52 -15.97 -8.08
N ASP A 105 -4.86 -16.06 -6.93
CA ASP A 105 -3.91 -17.14 -6.66
C ASP A 105 -4.56 -18.35 -5.96
N THR A 106 -5.71 -18.15 -5.30
CA THR A 106 -6.30 -19.19 -4.46
C THR A 106 -7.77 -19.51 -4.73
N MET A 107 -8.44 -18.79 -5.64
CA MET A 107 -9.87 -18.99 -5.90
C MET A 107 -10.16 -19.25 -7.38
N PRO A 108 -11.04 -20.23 -7.69
CA PRO A 108 -11.53 -21.32 -6.82
C PRO A 108 -10.39 -22.23 -6.35
N PRO A 109 -10.43 -22.86 -5.17
CA PRO A 109 -9.30 -23.59 -4.60
C PRO A 109 -8.74 -24.70 -5.49
N THR A 110 -9.57 -25.36 -6.28
CA THR A 110 -9.17 -26.47 -7.16
C THR A 110 -8.91 -26.04 -8.61
N GLU A 111 -9.35 -24.82 -8.99
CA GLU A 111 -9.38 -24.36 -10.38
C GLU A 111 -8.83 -22.92 -10.51
N ALA A 112 -8.01 -22.48 -9.57
CA ALA A 112 -7.53 -21.10 -9.56
C ALA A 112 -6.82 -20.70 -10.87
N LEU A 113 -6.10 -21.61 -11.50
CA LEU A 113 -5.37 -21.34 -12.74
C LEU A 113 -6.24 -21.44 -14.01
N THR A 114 -7.48 -21.95 -13.93
CA THR A 114 -8.35 -22.11 -15.09
C THR A 114 -9.27 -20.93 -15.33
N VAL A 115 -9.50 -20.10 -14.31
CA VAL A 115 -10.29 -18.87 -14.42
C VAL A 115 -9.38 -17.74 -14.87
N GLY A 116 -9.74 -17.08 -15.96
CA GLY A 116 -8.96 -15.97 -16.53
C GLY A 116 -8.78 -14.81 -15.52
N GLU A 117 -7.63 -14.17 -15.57
CA GLU A 117 -7.29 -13.05 -14.68
C GLU A 117 -8.25 -11.86 -14.88
N ALA A 118 -8.69 -11.61 -16.12
CA ALA A 118 -9.69 -10.59 -16.42
C ALA A 118 -11.03 -10.88 -15.73
N ASP A 119 -11.53 -12.13 -15.79
CA ASP A 119 -12.75 -12.52 -15.10
C ASP A 119 -12.62 -12.33 -13.58
N LYS A 120 -11.46 -12.60 -13.01
CA LYS A 120 -11.18 -12.40 -11.58
C LYS A 120 -11.14 -10.93 -11.18
N LEU A 121 -10.58 -10.08 -12.05
CA LEU A 121 -10.56 -8.64 -11.84
C LEU A 121 -11.99 -8.07 -11.93
N ASP A 122 -12.80 -8.54 -12.89
CA ASP A 122 -14.20 -8.19 -12.99
C ASP A 122 -14.98 -8.66 -11.75
N VAL A 123 -14.70 -9.86 -11.24
CA VAL A 123 -15.28 -10.36 -9.96
C VAL A 123 -14.90 -9.44 -8.80
N LEU A 124 -13.66 -8.93 -8.74
CA LEU A 124 -13.27 -7.96 -7.71
C LEU A 124 -14.16 -6.71 -7.77
N ALA A 125 -14.40 -6.15 -8.97
CA ALA A 125 -15.30 -5.00 -9.15
C ALA A 125 -16.73 -5.32 -8.66
N TYR A 126 -17.25 -6.50 -8.97
CA TYR A 126 -18.55 -6.94 -8.48
C TYR A 126 -18.60 -7.05 -6.95
N LEU A 127 -17.56 -7.57 -6.32
CA LEU A 127 -17.48 -7.64 -4.85
C LEU A 127 -17.45 -6.24 -4.23
N LEU A 128 -16.76 -5.28 -4.84
CA LEU A 128 -16.78 -3.88 -4.38
C LEU A 128 -18.20 -3.30 -4.47
N GLN A 129 -18.92 -3.52 -5.58
CA GLN A 129 -20.31 -3.12 -5.73
C GLN A 129 -21.20 -3.73 -4.65
N ARG A 130 -21.04 -5.05 -4.37
CA ARG A 130 -21.84 -5.76 -3.35
C ARG A 130 -21.55 -5.30 -1.92
N ASN A 131 -20.41 -4.70 -1.70
CA ASN A 131 -20.02 -4.07 -0.43
C ASN A 131 -20.43 -2.58 -0.35
N GLY A 132 -21.16 -2.06 -1.35
CA GLY A 132 -21.69 -0.70 -1.33
C GLY A 132 -20.65 0.40 -1.62
N PHE A 133 -19.48 0.05 -2.15
CA PHE A 133 -18.52 1.05 -2.60
C PHE A 133 -19.03 1.73 -3.88
N PRO A 134 -18.80 3.04 -4.06
CA PRO A 134 -19.31 3.76 -5.21
C PRO A 134 -18.60 3.34 -6.50
N GLU A 135 -19.37 3.28 -7.58
CA GLU A 135 -18.83 3.15 -8.93
C GLU A 135 -18.20 4.45 -9.41
N GLY A 136 -17.26 4.36 -10.33
CA GLY A 136 -16.61 5.45 -11.00
C GLY A 136 -16.73 5.34 -12.52
N ASN A 137 -15.90 6.11 -13.21
CA ASN A 137 -15.91 6.18 -14.67
C ASN A 137 -14.83 5.30 -15.34
N THR A 138 -13.95 4.70 -14.56
CA THR A 138 -12.83 3.88 -15.05
C THR A 138 -12.89 2.49 -14.45
N GLU A 139 -12.44 1.50 -15.20
CA GLU A 139 -12.31 0.13 -14.71
C GLU A 139 -11.12 0.02 -13.74
N LEU A 140 -11.14 -0.99 -12.88
CA LEU A 140 -9.99 -1.35 -12.05
C LEU A 140 -8.77 -1.61 -12.94
N PRO A 141 -7.60 -1.10 -12.57
CA PRO A 141 -6.37 -1.42 -13.29
C PRO A 141 -6.01 -2.90 -13.13
N SER A 142 -5.46 -3.51 -14.16
CA SER A 142 -4.91 -4.87 -14.09
C SER A 142 -3.52 -4.92 -13.45
N ASP A 143 -2.87 -3.78 -13.29
CA ASP A 143 -1.55 -3.66 -12.68
C ASP A 143 -1.64 -3.77 -11.15
N ALA A 144 -0.85 -4.70 -10.58
CA ALA A 144 -0.83 -4.96 -9.15
C ALA A 144 -0.31 -3.77 -8.33
N ASP A 145 0.65 -3.01 -8.85
CA ASP A 145 1.20 -1.84 -8.16
C ASP A 145 0.14 -0.72 -8.09
N ALA A 146 -0.65 -0.55 -9.15
CA ALA A 146 -1.76 0.39 -9.15
C ALA A 146 -2.86 -0.05 -8.15
N LEU A 147 -3.22 -1.33 -8.09
CA LEU A 147 -4.16 -1.86 -7.10
C LEU A 147 -3.63 -1.71 -5.66
N ALA A 148 -2.32 -1.76 -5.45
CA ALA A 148 -1.71 -1.59 -4.13
C ALA A 148 -1.83 -0.15 -3.59
N THR A 149 -2.09 0.83 -4.46
CA THR A 149 -2.35 2.22 -4.03
C THR A 149 -3.77 2.46 -3.54
N ILE A 150 -4.69 1.50 -3.73
CA ILE A 150 -6.10 1.63 -3.38
C ILE A 150 -6.37 0.91 -2.06
N GLN A 151 -6.76 1.67 -1.03
CA GLN A 151 -7.02 1.14 0.30
C GLN A 151 -8.48 0.75 0.49
N ILE A 152 -8.72 -0.38 1.12
CA ILE A 152 -10.05 -0.79 1.58
C ILE A 152 -10.27 -0.19 2.96
N THR A 153 -11.14 0.81 3.05
CA THR A 153 -11.40 1.57 4.29
C THR A 153 -12.89 1.75 4.53
N GLY A 154 -13.28 2.07 5.75
CA GLY A 154 -14.63 2.53 6.06
C GLY A 154 -14.94 3.87 5.41
N LYS A 155 -16.24 4.20 5.24
CA LYS A 155 -16.72 5.43 4.58
C LYS A 155 -16.24 6.72 5.27
N SER A 156 -16.07 6.68 6.57
CA SER A 156 -15.63 7.82 7.39
C SER A 156 -14.14 7.72 7.79
N GLY A 157 -13.36 6.95 7.07
CA GLY A 157 -11.97 6.62 7.41
C GLY A 157 -11.85 5.20 7.99
N PRO A 158 -10.69 4.85 8.56
CA PRO A 158 -10.48 3.51 9.11
C PRO A 158 -11.56 3.16 10.14
N ILE A 159 -12.16 1.97 10.00
CA ILE A 159 -13.10 1.48 11.03
C ILE A 159 -12.27 1.21 12.30
N PRO A 160 -12.65 1.76 13.46
CA PRO A 160 -11.91 1.51 14.69
C PRO A 160 -11.74 0.02 14.95
N ALA A 161 -10.54 -0.39 15.27
CA ALA A 161 -10.26 -1.79 15.58
C ALA A 161 -11.17 -2.27 16.74
N GLN A 162 -11.71 -3.48 16.61
CA GLN A 162 -12.57 -4.10 17.62
C GLN A 162 -11.74 -4.82 18.68
N THR A 163 -12.35 -5.12 19.85
CA THR A 163 -11.74 -6.01 20.83
C THR A 163 -11.34 -7.34 20.20
N GLY A 164 -10.13 -7.82 20.50
CA GLY A 164 -9.56 -9.04 19.91
C GLY A 164 -8.83 -8.84 18.59
N THR A 165 -8.84 -7.63 18.02
CA THR A 165 -8.06 -7.33 16.81
C THR A 165 -6.59 -7.17 17.16
N LEU A 166 -5.68 -7.74 16.37
CA LEU A 166 -4.26 -7.44 16.45
C LEU A 166 -4.00 -6.03 15.93
N VAL A 167 -3.44 -5.19 16.77
CA VAL A 167 -3.21 -3.77 16.50
C VAL A 167 -1.77 -3.37 16.78
N ARG A 168 -1.33 -2.28 16.15
CA ARG A 168 -0.12 -1.55 16.48
C ARG A 168 -0.51 -0.14 16.92
N THR A 169 0.08 0.34 18.00
CA THR A 169 -0.06 1.72 18.50
C THR A 169 1.28 2.24 18.94
N VAL A 170 1.52 3.54 18.79
CA VAL A 170 2.78 4.20 19.13
C VAL A 170 2.50 5.25 20.20
N GLY A 171 3.32 5.29 21.24
CA GLY A 171 3.18 6.27 22.32
C GLY A 171 4.37 6.31 23.23
N CYS A 172 4.29 7.13 24.25
CA CYS A 172 5.30 7.27 25.30
C CYS A 172 5.05 6.27 26.41
N LEU A 173 6.05 5.46 26.72
CA LEU A 173 5.94 4.45 27.75
C LEU A 173 6.09 5.06 29.13
N GLU A 174 5.05 4.90 29.94
CA GLU A 174 5.01 5.38 31.33
C GLU A 174 4.54 4.29 32.30
N LEU A 175 4.98 4.41 33.53
CA LEU A 175 4.48 3.59 34.62
C LEU A 175 3.48 4.42 35.43
N ARG A 176 2.26 3.93 35.57
CA ARG A 176 1.22 4.53 36.42
C ARG A 176 1.50 4.28 37.91
N ASP A 177 0.81 5.03 38.77
CA ASP A 177 0.92 4.89 40.22
C ASP A 177 0.49 3.50 40.74
N ASP A 178 -0.45 2.86 40.05
CA ASP A 178 -0.92 1.49 40.32
C ASP A 178 0.02 0.38 39.77
N ARG A 179 1.20 0.76 39.28
CA ARG A 179 2.21 -0.10 38.66
C ARG A 179 1.78 -0.71 37.31
N ALA A 180 0.73 -0.21 36.69
CA ALA A 180 0.37 -0.59 35.36
C ALA A 180 1.20 0.20 34.31
N TRP A 181 1.65 -0.47 33.27
CA TRP A 181 2.29 0.19 32.14
C TRP A 181 1.24 0.78 31.21
N GLN A 182 1.53 1.96 30.68
CA GLN A 182 0.67 2.63 29.71
C GLN A 182 1.50 3.35 28.64
N LEU A 183 0.86 3.59 27.51
CA LEU A 183 1.32 4.54 26.51
C LEU A 183 0.52 5.82 26.64
N THR A 184 1.20 6.93 26.87
CA THR A 184 0.63 8.28 26.80
C THR A 184 0.92 8.90 25.43
N SER A 185 0.16 9.92 25.04
CA SER A 185 0.23 10.50 23.69
C SER A 185 0.19 9.42 22.61
N ALA A 186 -0.61 8.39 22.84
CA ALA A 186 -0.68 7.23 21.95
C ALA A 186 -1.50 7.51 20.70
N THR A 187 -1.07 6.96 19.57
CA THR A 187 -1.84 6.96 18.33
C THR A 187 -3.08 6.09 18.46
N GLU A 188 -4.08 6.28 17.57
CA GLU A 188 -5.17 5.32 17.44
C GLU A 188 -4.60 3.93 17.16
N PRO A 189 -5.09 2.87 17.83
CA PRO A 189 -4.69 1.49 17.54
C PRO A 189 -5.09 1.10 16.10
N GLU A 190 -4.11 0.87 15.26
CA GLU A 190 -4.31 0.49 13.86
C GLU A 190 -4.17 -1.03 13.68
N ARG A 191 -5.02 -1.62 12.83
CA ARG A 191 -4.92 -3.05 12.48
C ARG A 191 -3.55 -3.36 11.90
N THR A 192 -2.96 -4.47 12.28
CA THR A 192 -1.68 -4.94 11.75
C THR A 192 -1.68 -6.46 11.58
N ALA A 193 -0.74 -6.98 10.79
CA ALA A 193 -0.44 -8.40 10.71
C ALA A 193 0.89 -8.69 11.41
N LEU A 194 1.08 -9.90 11.93
CA LEU A 194 2.33 -10.29 12.60
C LEU A 194 3.54 -10.15 11.66
N ASP A 195 3.36 -10.45 10.37
CA ASP A 195 4.42 -10.34 9.37
C ASP A 195 4.77 -8.89 9.01
N SER A 196 3.82 -7.97 9.23
CA SER A 196 4.00 -6.54 8.96
C SER A 196 4.71 -5.83 10.10
N ALA A 197 4.66 -6.37 11.31
CA ALA A 197 5.33 -5.80 12.47
C ALA A 197 6.85 -5.70 12.28
N SER A 198 7.45 -6.63 11.53
CA SER A 198 8.89 -6.63 11.22
C SER A 198 9.27 -5.78 10.01
N LYS A 199 8.32 -5.46 9.11
CA LYS A 199 8.56 -4.66 7.90
C LYS A 199 8.20 -3.19 8.04
N ALA A 200 7.35 -2.83 9.01
CA ALA A 200 6.89 -1.46 9.21
C ALA A 200 7.98 -0.49 9.73
N SER A 201 9.16 -0.99 10.07
CA SER A 201 10.27 -0.17 10.57
C SER A 201 10.90 0.78 9.54
N SER A 202 10.56 0.71 8.26
CA SER A 202 11.33 1.44 7.25
C SER A 202 10.60 2.45 6.36
N SER A 203 9.26 2.54 6.37
CA SER A 203 8.59 3.39 5.38
C SER A 203 7.28 4.09 5.75
N GLN A 204 6.79 3.98 6.98
CA GLN A 204 5.66 4.80 7.40
C GLN A 204 6.10 5.75 8.50
N SER A 205 6.11 7.06 8.19
CA SER A 205 6.16 8.11 9.20
C SER A 205 4.91 8.00 10.07
N SER A 206 4.97 7.14 11.09
CA SER A 206 3.91 7.05 12.10
C SER A 206 3.69 8.45 12.68
N PRO A 207 2.44 8.89 12.86
CA PRO A 207 2.17 10.17 13.49
C PRO A 207 2.93 10.24 14.81
N ARG A 208 3.70 11.31 14.99
CA ARG A 208 4.63 11.45 16.13
C ARG A 208 3.93 11.51 17.48
N SER A 209 2.65 11.85 17.51
CA SER A 209 1.89 12.01 18.73
C SER A 209 0.40 11.78 18.50
N GLY A 210 -0.28 11.13 19.43
CA GLY A 210 -1.72 10.99 19.51
C GLY A 210 -2.26 11.62 20.77
N ALA A 211 -3.56 11.57 20.98
CA ALA A 211 -4.25 12.12 22.16
C ALA A 211 -4.72 11.04 23.14
N ARG A 212 -4.36 9.77 22.89
CA ARG A 212 -4.87 8.65 23.67
C ARG A 212 -3.93 8.21 24.78
N THR A 213 -4.51 7.60 25.79
CA THR A 213 -3.79 6.78 26.77
C THR A 213 -4.24 5.33 26.63
N ILE A 214 -3.29 4.41 26.50
CA ILE A 214 -3.57 2.99 26.28
C ILE A 214 -2.83 2.16 27.34
N VAL A 215 -3.56 1.35 28.06
CA VAL A 215 -2.99 0.46 29.08
C VAL A 215 -2.34 -0.74 28.40
N LEU A 216 -1.13 -1.10 28.84
CA LEU A 216 -0.43 -2.29 28.37
C LEU A 216 -0.67 -3.45 29.32
N LEU A 217 -1.32 -4.50 28.83
CA LEU A 217 -1.57 -5.72 29.59
C LEU A 217 -0.47 -6.74 29.29
N ASN A 218 0.01 -7.39 30.36
CA ASN A 218 1.00 -8.48 30.28
C ASN A 218 2.25 -8.17 29.42
N PRO A 219 2.87 -6.97 29.55
CA PRO A 219 4.08 -6.69 28.80
C PRO A 219 5.22 -7.61 29.32
N PHE A 220 5.76 -8.45 28.46
CA PHE A 220 6.86 -9.36 28.78
C PHE A 220 7.94 -9.34 27.69
N PRO A 221 9.22 -9.20 28.06
CA PRO A 221 9.74 -8.89 29.39
C PRO A 221 9.27 -7.53 29.91
N SER A 222 9.43 -7.28 31.21
CA SER A 222 9.05 -5.98 31.82
C SER A 222 9.76 -4.83 31.07
N PRO A 223 9.05 -3.82 30.57
CA PRO A 223 9.64 -2.77 29.77
C PRO A 223 10.29 -1.64 30.59
N THR A 224 10.72 -1.92 31.84
CA THR A 224 11.27 -0.93 32.75
C THR A 224 12.45 -0.14 32.17
N ALA A 225 13.29 -0.79 31.34
CA ALA A 225 14.42 -0.14 30.69
C ALA A 225 14.00 0.88 29.62
N HIS A 226 12.76 0.85 29.16
CA HIS A 226 12.23 1.71 28.12
C HIS A 226 11.29 2.81 28.65
N ARG A 227 11.24 3.00 29.97
CA ARG A 227 10.42 4.07 30.56
C ARG A 227 10.85 5.44 30.04
N GLY A 228 9.86 6.25 29.62
CA GLY A 228 10.09 7.58 29.03
C GLY A 228 10.53 7.55 27.58
N GLN A 229 10.60 6.38 26.96
CA GLN A 229 10.91 6.22 25.55
C GLN A 229 9.65 6.14 24.70
N ARG A 230 9.79 6.51 23.43
CA ARG A 230 8.74 6.33 22.43
C ARG A 230 8.81 4.92 21.88
N ILE A 231 7.73 4.18 22.05
CA ILE A 231 7.67 2.78 21.64
C ILE A 231 6.43 2.50 20.79
N ALA A 232 6.53 1.47 19.98
CA ALA A 232 5.39 0.83 19.35
C ALA A 232 5.03 -0.42 20.15
N ALA A 233 3.76 -0.54 20.51
CA ALA A 233 3.20 -1.75 21.07
C ALA A 233 2.34 -2.46 20.02
N THR A 234 2.62 -3.73 19.79
CA THR A 234 1.79 -4.62 18.98
C THR A 234 1.14 -5.64 19.92
N GLY A 235 -0.16 -5.83 19.76
CA GLY A 235 -0.91 -6.76 20.61
C GLY A 235 -2.40 -6.77 20.29
N PHE A 236 -3.14 -7.55 21.06
CA PHE A 236 -4.59 -7.65 20.91
C PHE A 236 -5.30 -6.53 21.67
N LEU A 237 -6.12 -5.76 20.94
CA LEU A 237 -6.89 -4.65 21.52
C LEU A 237 -7.96 -5.18 22.45
N VAL A 238 -8.14 -4.49 23.56
CA VAL A 238 -9.22 -4.69 24.54
C VAL A 238 -9.91 -3.36 24.76
N ARG A 239 -11.09 -3.18 24.20
CA ARG A 239 -11.94 -2.00 24.42
C ARG A 239 -12.63 -2.12 25.75
N ARG A 240 -12.55 -1.08 26.59
CA ARG A 240 -13.18 -0.99 27.91
C ARG A 240 -13.90 0.34 28.05
N ALA A 241 -14.85 0.41 28.97
CA ALA A 241 -15.56 1.64 29.27
C ALA A 241 -14.65 2.74 29.88
N ASP A 242 -13.60 2.33 30.58
CA ASP A 242 -12.62 3.17 31.24
C ASP A 242 -11.37 3.48 30.41
N GLY A 243 -11.34 3.02 29.16
CA GLY A 243 -10.24 3.24 28.21
C GLY A 243 -9.74 1.98 27.54
N ASP A 244 -9.02 2.17 26.47
CA ASP A 244 -8.46 1.08 25.67
C ASP A 244 -7.24 0.45 26.33
N ALA A 245 -7.09 -0.86 26.17
CA ALA A 245 -5.90 -1.60 26.57
C ALA A 245 -5.40 -2.47 25.43
N VAL A 246 -4.12 -2.80 25.43
CA VAL A 246 -3.50 -3.73 24.49
C VAL A 246 -2.86 -4.87 25.25
N ASN A 247 -3.30 -6.10 25.01
CA ASN A 247 -2.62 -7.29 25.48
C ASN A 247 -1.38 -7.52 24.62
N VAL A 248 -0.21 -7.20 25.16
CA VAL A 248 1.04 -7.03 24.44
C VAL A 248 1.56 -8.36 23.89
N VAL A 249 1.91 -8.35 22.60
CA VAL A 249 2.65 -9.42 21.91
C VAL A 249 4.11 -9.00 21.72
N SER A 250 4.35 -7.74 21.31
CA SER A 250 5.71 -7.22 21.17
C SER A 250 5.77 -5.71 21.46
N LEU A 251 6.95 -5.28 21.87
CA LEU A 251 7.32 -3.88 22.05
C LEU A 251 8.56 -3.58 21.22
N GLU A 252 8.53 -2.46 20.52
CA GLU A 252 9.63 -1.98 19.68
C GLU A 252 9.98 -0.55 20.08
N MET A 253 11.25 -0.30 20.42
CA MET A 253 11.73 1.06 20.70
C MET A 253 11.89 1.82 19.39
N LEU A 254 11.27 2.97 19.29
CA LEU A 254 11.35 3.85 18.12
C LEU A 254 12.30 5.03 18.35
N GLU A 255 12.15 5.68 19.51
CA GLU A 255 12.96 6.85 19.86
C GLU A 255 13.40 6.75 21.33
N PRO A 256 14.61 7.18 21.69
CA PRO A 256 15.15 7.05 23.03
C PRO A 256 14.47 7.97 24.07
N SER A 257 13.69 8.94 23.63
CA SER A 257 12.95 9.86 24.49
C SER A 257 11.63 10.28 23.86
N CYS A 258 10.66 10.57 24.73
CA CYS A 258 9.42 11.23 24.35
C CYS A 258 9.68 12.76 24.37
N SER A 259 10.20 13.29 23.29
CA SER A 259 10.21 14.75 23.13
C SER A 259 8.81 15.25 22.79
N PRO A 260 8.39 16.42 23.34
CA PRO A 260 7.08 17.01 23.08
C PRO A 260 6.90 17.43 21.61
#